data_3d7a5278d56e57fc112758e383ad9954
#
_entry.id   3d7a5278d56e57fc112758e383ad9954
#
_cell.length_a   1.000
_cell.length_b   1.000
_cell.length_c   1.000
_cell.angle_alpha   90.00
_cell.angle_beta   90.00
_cell.angle_gamma   90.00
#
_symmetry.space_group_name_H-M   'P 1'
#
loop_
_entity.id
_entity.type
_entity.pdbx_description
1 polymer ?
#
loop_
_entity_poly.entity_id
_entity_poly.type
_entity_poly.pdbx_seq_one_letter_code
_entity_poly.pdbx_strand_id
1 'polypeptide(L)'
;MAEGSIQSAVLRYLNSLPECMAENVSGNASQSGRADINGCYKGRCFKIELKDPNTGYKPTKQQILYLKKWERAGALVGIAYSLEDVKRLLDKV
;
A
#
# COMPACT_ATOMS: atom_id res chain seq x y z
N MET A 1 -10.03 1.19 -13.90
CA MET A 1 -9.55 -0.12 -13.44
C MET A 1 -10.02 -0.36 -12.02
N ALA A 2 -10.55 -1.54 -11.73
CA ALA A 2 -11.03 -1.85 -10.39
C ALA A 2 -9.87 -2.01 -9.42
N GLU A 3 -10.16 -1.79 -8.13
CA GLU A 3 -9.16 -1.88 -7.07
C GLU A 3 -8.41 -3.22 -7.07
N GLY A 4 -9.13 -4.33 -7.29
CA GLY A 4 -8.50 -5.66 -7.34
C GLY A 4 -7.50 -5.81 -8.48
N SER A 5 -7.76 -5.17 -9.63
CA SER A 5 -6.83 -5.19 -10.76
C SER A 5 -5.59 -4.36 -10.46
N ILE A 6 -5.77 -3.23 -9.80
CA ILE A 6 -4.65 -2.39 -9.37
C ILE A 6 -3.79 -3.17 -8.38
N GLN A 7 -4.43 -3.86 -7.44
CA GLN A 7 -3.73 -4.63 -6.42
C GLN A 7 -2.85 -5.71 -7.05
N SER A 8 -3.39 -6.45 -8.02
CA SER A 8 -2.62 -7.50 -8.69
C SER A 8 -1.41 -6.93 -9.42
N ALA A 9 -1.61 -5.81 -10.13
CA ALA A 9 -0.52 -5.16 -10.86
C ALA A 9 0.56 -4.65 -9.91
N VAL A 10 0.15 -4.07 -8.79
CA VAL A 10 1.08 -3.54 -7.78
C VAL A 10 1.90 -4.68 -7.16
N LEU A 11 1.25 -5.77 -6.76
CA LEU A 11 1.96 -6.90 -6.18
C LEU A 11 2.96 -7.50 -7.16
N ARG A 12 2.56 -7.65 -8.43
CA ARG A 12 3.46 -8.18 -9.44
C ARG A 12 4.67 -7.28 -9.63
N TYR A 13 4.44 -5.98 -9.70
CA TYR A 13 5.52 -5.02 -9.82
C TYR A 13 6.48 -5.08 -8.63
N LEU A 14 5.93 -5.01 -7.41
CA LEU A 14 6.76 -5.00 -6.20
C LEU A 14 7.59 -6.26 -6.06
N ASN A 15 6.99 -7.42 -6.32
CA ASN A 15 7.71 -8.68 -6.18
C ASN A 15 8.66 -8.97 -7.34
N SER A 16 8.66 -8.12 -8.37
CA SER A 16 9.65 -8.20 -9.44
C SER A 16 10.91 -7.39 -9.13
N LEU A 17 10.86 -6.52 -8.13
CA LEU A 17 12.02 -5.69 -7.77
C LEU A 17 13.00 -6.49 -6.92
N PRO A 18 14.32 -6.28 -7.13
CA PRO A 18 15.30 -6.89 -6.22
C PRO A 18 15.17 -6.28 -4.83
N GLU A 19 15.42 -7.10 -3.81
CA GLU A 19 15.38 -6.67 -2.42
C GLU A 19 14.00 -6.15 -1.98
N CYS A 20 12.94 -6.67 -2.60
CA CYS A 20 11.57 -6.29 -2.28
C CYS A 20 10.71 -7.52 -2.08
N MET A 21 9.89 -7.48 -1.03
CA MET A 21 8.88 -8.49 -0.77
C MET A 21 7.60 -7.77 -0.38
N ALA A 22 6.48 -8.17 -0.96
CA ALA A 22 5.20 -7.54 -0.67
C ALA A 22 4.10 -8.58 -0.64
N GLU A 23 3.12 -8.34 0.22
CA GLU A 23 1.97 -9.23 0.32
C GLU A 23 0.70 -8.43 0.51
N ASN A 24 -0.41 -9.06 0.13
CA ASN A 24 -1.73 -8.49 0.27
C ASN A 24 -2.32 -8.93 1.61
N VAL A 25 -2.76 -7.97 2.42
CA VAL A 25 -3.40 -8.26 3.71
C VAL A 25 -4.86 -7.82 3.74
N SER A 26 -5.42 -7.46 2.61
CA SER A 26 -6.76 -6.85 2.56
C SER A 26 -7.90 -7.84 2.52
N GLY A 27 -7.68 -9.11 2.55
CA GLY A 27 -8.73 -10.10 2.40
C GLY A 27 -9.56 -10.38 3.64
N ASN A 28 -9.25 -9.76 4.78
CA ASN A 28 -9.90 -10.06 6.05
C ASN A 28 -10.73 -8.86 6.51
N ALA A 29 -12.06 -9.00 6.46
CA ALA A 29 -12.97 -7.92 6.82
C ALA A 29 -12.85 -7.48 8.27
N SER A 30 -12.34 -8.32 9.16
CA SER A 30 -12.14 -7.95 10.55
C SER A 30 -10.93 -7.08 10.79
N GLN A 31 -10.13 -6.84 9.77
CA GLN A 31 -8.91 -6.04 9.86
C GLN A 31 -9.15 -4.60 9.42
N SER A 32 -10.22 -4.01 9.92
CA SER A 32 -10.58 -2.64 9.60
C SER A 32 -9.42 -1.68 9.88
N GLY A 33 -9.13 -0.81 8.92
CA GLY A 33 -8.08 0.19 9.06
C GLY A 33 -6.69 -0.26 8.61
N ARG A 34 -6.48 -1.53 8.36
CA ARG A 34 -5.17 -2.01 7.90
C ARG A 34 -4.94 -1.65 6.44
N ALA A 35 -3.69 -1.43 6.10
CA ALA A 35 -3.31 -1.15 4.71
C ALA A 35 -3.45 -2.43 3.85
N ASP A 36 -3.72 -2.23 2.57
CA ASP A 36 -3.93 -3.33 1.63
C ASP A 36 -2.65 -4.10 1.33
N ILE A 37 -1.53 -3.40 1.21
CA ILE A 37 -0.25 -4.00 0.81
C ILE A 37 0.77 -3.70 1.89
N ASN A 38 1.40 -4.73 2.40
CA ASN A 38 2.52 -4.61 3.33
C ASN A 38 3.75 -5.21 2.70
N GLY A 39 4.91 -4.64 2.98
CA GLY A 39 6.13 -5.20 2.46
C GLY A 39 7.37 -4.52 2.98
N CYS A 40 8.48 -4.85 2.34
CA CYS A 40 9.77 -4.31 2.69
C CYS A 40 10.58 -4.13 1.41
N TYR A 41 11.27 -3.01 1.29
CA TYR A 41 12.08 -2.72 0.12
C TYR A 41 13.41 -2.15 0.60
N LYS A 42 14.50 -2.83 0.25
CA LYS A 42 15.86 -2.42 0.63
C LYS A 42 15.98 -2.16 2.14
N GLY A 43 15.36 -3.02 2.91
CA GLY A 43 15.43 -2.93 4.37
C GLY A 43 14.43 -1.99 5.01
N ARG A 44 13.61 -1.31 4.23
CA ARG A 44 12.60 -0.40 4.76
C ARG A 44 11.21 -0.95 4.57
N CYS A 45 10.45 -1.06 5.65
CA CYS A 45 9.06 -1.50 5.59
C CYS A 45 8.18 -0.46 4.94
N PHE A 46 7.15 -0.91 4.23
CA PHE A 46 6.16 0.00 3.69
C PHE A 46 4.75 -0.54 3.93
N LYS A 47 3.81 0.39 3.99
CA LYS A 47 2.38 0.12 4.13
C LYS A 47 1.66 0.97 3.11
N ILE A 48 0.94 0.35 2.19
CA ILE A 48 0.28 1.06 1.11
C ILE A 48 -1.21 0.74 1.10
N GLU A 49 -2.04 1.78 1.13
CA GLU A 49 -3.47 1.65 0.98
C GLU A 49 -3.82 1.94 -0.47
N LEU A 50 -4.49 1.00 -1.14
CA LEU A 50 -4.89 1.17 -2.54
C LEU A 50 -6.33 1.65 -2.61
N LYS A 51 -6.60 2.60 -3.47
CA LYS A 51 -7.94 3.13 -3.73
C LYS A 51 -8.17 3.21 -5.22
N ASP A 52 -9.41 2.90 -5.63
CA ASP A 52 -9.81 3.02 -7.03
C ASP A 52 -10.15 4.48 -7.31
N PRO A 53 -9.46 5.14 -8.24
CA PRO A 53 -9.71 6.55 -8.53
C PRO A 53 -11.11 6.80 -9.09
N ASN A 54 -11.77 5.77 -9.61
CA ASN A 54 -13.08 5.92 -10.26
C ASN A 54 -14.26 5.83 -9.28
N THR A 55 -14.03 5.38 -8.04
CA THR A 55 -15.12 5.23 -7.06
C THR A 55 -15.34 6.48 -6.22
N GLY A 56 -14.36 7.35 -6.14
CA GLY A 56 -14.44 8.54 -5.30
C GLY A 56 -14.32 8.26 -3.81
N TYR A 57 -14.10 7.02 -3.42
CA TYR A 57 -13.93 6.68 -2.02
C TYR A 57 -12.61 7.22 -1.49
N LYS A 58 -12.68 7.77 -0.27
CA LYS A 58 -11.50 8.31 0.40
C LYS A 58 -11.07 7.37 1.52
N PRO A 59 -9.82 7.43 1.95
CA PRO A 59 -9.39 6.65 3.10
C PRO A 59 -10.18 7.01 4.34
N THR A 60 -10.49 6.02 5.16
CA THR A 60 -11.19 6.24 6.43
C THR A 60 -10.23 6.83 7.46
N LYS A 61 -10.79 7.39 8.54
CA LYS A 61 -9.97 7.85 9.65
C LYS A 61 -9.12 6.73 10.23
N GLN A 62 -9.68 5.54 10.33
CA GLN A 62 -8.96 4.38 10.85
C GLN A 62 -7.76 4.03 9.97
N GLN A 63 -7.94 4.08 8.65
CA GLN A 63 -6.85 3.82 7.71
C GLN A 63 -5.73 4.85 7.85
N ILE A 64 -6.11 6.12 7.97
CA ILE A 64 -5.14 7.21 8.12
C ILE A 64 -4.38 7.06 9.44
N LEU A 65 -5.07 6.77 10.53
CA LEU A 65 -4.43 6.59 11.83
C LEU A 65 -3.47 5.39 11.82
N TYR A 66 -3.86 4.31 11.18
CA TYR A 66 -3.02 3.13 11.04
C TYR A 66 -1.72 3.49 10.32
N LEU A 67 -1.82 4.18 9.19
CA LEU A 67 -0.65 4.57 8.43
C LEU A 67 0.25 5.53 9.22
N LYS A 68 -0.33 6.47 9.94
CA LYS A 68 0.46 7.41 10.75
C LYS A 68 1.25 6.70 11.85
N LYS A 69 0.68 5.69 12.46
CA LYS A 69 1.40 4.92 13.48
C LYS A 69 2.62 4.22 12.88
N TRP A 70 2.45 3.63 11.70
CA TRP A 70 3.57 2.98 11.03
C TRP A 70 4.63 3.97 10.57
N GLU A 71 4.18 5.13 10.10
CA GLU A 71 5.12 6.18 9.68
C GLU A 71 5.97 6.65 10.84
N ARG A 72 5.37 6.83 12.00
CA ARG A 72 6.12 7.22 13.21
C ARG A 72 7.16 6.17 13.60
N ALA A 73 6.87 4.92 13.33
CA ALA A 73 7.78 3.82 13.63
C ALA A 73 8.88 3.67 12.58
N GLY A 74 8.85 4.46 11.51
CA GLY A 74 9.88 4.45 10.50
C GLY A 74 9.49 3.83 9.18
N ALA A 75 8.25 3.35 9.02
CA ALA A 75 7.81 2.76 7.77
C ALA A 75 7.49 3.83 6.74
N LEU A 76 7.66 3.47 5.48
CA LEU A 76 7.22 4.27 4.37
C LEU A 76 5.73 4.01 4.16
N VAL A 77 4.89 5.04 4.23
CA VAL A 77 3.45 4.85 4.11
C VAL A 77 2.87 5.71 3.01
N GLY A 78 1.78 5.26 2.41
CA GLY A 78 1.13 6.03 1.38
C GLY A 78 -0.22 5.47 0.97
N ILE A 79 -0.96 6.31 0.27
CA ILE A 79 -2.22 5.95 -0.35
C ILE A 79 -2.00 6.06 -1.85
N ALA A 80 -2.29 4.99 -2.57
CA ALA A 80 -2.02 4.94 -4.00
C ALA A 80 -3.31 4.68 -4.77
N TYR A 81 -3.48 5.42 -5.84
CA TYR A 81 -4.62 5.28 -6.75
C TYR A 81 -4.20 4.62 -8.06
N SER A 82 -2.90 4.34 -8.21
CA SER A 82 -2.35 3.77 -9.42
C SER A 82 -1.00 3.14 -9.13
N LEU A 83 -0.52 2.33 -10.07
CA LEU A 83 0.83 1.77 -9.99
C LEU A 83 1.89 2.88 -9.97
N GLU A 84 1.65 3.95 -10.71
CA GLU A 84 2.60 5.08 -10.75
C GLU A 84 2.76 5.73 -9.37
N ASP A 85 1.67 5.80 -8.60
CA ASP A 85 1.74 6.33 -7.23
C ASP A 85 2.64 5.46 -6.36
N VAL A 86 2.57 4.14 -6.52
CA VAL A 86 3.41 3.20 -5.79
C VAL A 86 4.88 3.40 -6.15
N LYS A 87 5.17 3.56 -7.43
CA LYS A 87 6.54 3.78 -7.89
C LYS A 87 7.12 5.06 -7.29
N ARG A 88 6.34 6.12 -7.28
CA ARG A 88 6.76 7.40 -6.69
C ARG A 88 7.03 7.26 -5.19
N LEU A 89 6.20 6.49 -4.51
CA LEU A 89 6.39 6.27 -3.07
C LEU A 89 7.72 5.56 -2.80
N LEU A 90 8.04 4.54 -3.58
CA LEU A 90 9.27 3.77 -3.39
C LEU A 90 10.52 4.58 -3.73
N ASP A 91 10.41 5.61 -4.56
CA ASP A 91 11.54 6.47 -4.86
C ASP A 91 12.07 7.19 -3.63
N LYS A 92 11.31 7.22 -2.54
CA LYS A 92 11.72 7.85 -1.30
C LYS A 92 12.63 6.97 -0.43
N VAL A 93 12.83 5.75 -0.84
CA VAL A 93 13.71 4.82 -0.11
C VAL A 93 15.18 5.13 -0.34
#